data_d4915706d0abbccf6b78adf55264acb6
#
_entry.id   d4915706d0abbccf6b78adf55264acb6
#
_cell.length_a   1.000
_cell.length_b   1.000
_cell.length_c   1.000
_cell.angle_alpha   90.00
_cell.angle_beta   90.00
_cell.angle_gamma   90.00
#
_symmetry.space_group_name_H-M   'P 1'
#
loop_
_entity.id
_entity.type
_entity.pdbx_description
1 polymer ?
#
loop_
_entity_poly.entity_id
_entity_poly.type
_entity_poly.pdbx_seq_one_letter_code
_entity_poly.pdbx_strand_id
1 'polypeptide(L)' 'MPGATPSYPPEFKREAVRLVRSSPNRSVAQIARELGVSDNSLRSWVKQTEIDAGEREKD' A
#
# COMPACT_ATOMS: atom_id res chain seq x y z
N MET A 1 18.22 2.62 -13.57
CA MET A 1 17.85 2.35 -13.36
C MET A 1 16.73 2.56 -13.38
N PRO A 2 16.37 2.31 -13.64
CA PRO A 2 15.28 2.48 -13.74
C PRO A 2 14.69 2.90 -12.74
N GLY A 3 14.89 3.16 -12.10
CA GLY A 3 14.34 3.56 -11.13
C GLY A 3 13.34 4.49 -11.22
N ALA A 4 12.57 4.40 -11.98
CA ALA A 4 11.58 5.31 -12.14
C ALA A 4 10.75 5.33 -10.91
N THR A 5 10.59 4.30 -10.22
CA THR A 5 9.79 4.26 -9.09
C THR A 5 10.49 4.75 -7.91
N PRO A 6 9.96 5.62 -7.16
CA PRO A 6 10.60 6.08 -5.97
C PRO A 6 10.71 4.95 -5.01
N SER A 7 11.77 4.87 -4.34
CA SER A 7 12.01 3.84 -3.41
C SER A 7 11.52 4.25 -2.08
N TYR A 8 10.48 3.74 -1.59
CA TYR A 8 9.98 4.05 -0.27
C TYR A 8 10.46 2.96 0.69
N PRO A 9 10.78 3.31 1.88
CA PRO A 9 11.22 2.30 2.85
C PRO A 9 10.08 1.35 3.19
N PRO A 10 10.38 0.16 3.60
CA PRO A 10 9.36 -0.80 3.94
C PRO A 10 8.46 -0.34 5.07
N GLU A 11 8.97 0.45 5.95
CA GLU A 11 8.22 0.98 7.05
C GLU A 11 7.14 1.89 6.54
N PHE A 12 7.47 2.71 5.58
CA PHE A 12 6.52 3.63 4.99
C PHE A 12 5.41 2.88 4.28
N LYS A 13 5.73 1.84 3.58
CA LYS A 13 4.74 1.04 2.88
C LYS A 13 3.80 0.39 3.86
N ARG A 14 4.32 -0.11 4.94
CA ARG A 14 3.52 -0.75 5.95
C ARG A 14 2.56 0.24 6.56
N GLU A 15 3.03 1.42 6.87
CA GLU A 15 2.20 2.44 7.46
C GLU A 15 1.11 2.84 6.49
N ALA A 16 1.42 2.95 5.25
CA ALA A 16 0.45 3.32 4.23
C ALA A 16 -0.66 2.28 4.16
N VAL A 17 -0.30 1.02 4.12
CA VAL A 17 -1.26 -0.05 4.04
C VAL A 17 -2.11 -0.09 5.30
N ARG A 18 -1.49 0.12 6.43
CA ARG A 18 -2.19 0.12 7.68
C ARG A 18 -3.22 1.23 7.70
N LEU A 19 -2.86 2.38 7.21
CA LEU A 19 -3.76 3.50 7.16
C LEU A 19 -4.97 3.19 6.30
N VAL A 20 -4.76 2.55 5.20
CA VAL A 20 -5.84 2.15 4.30
C VAL A 20 -6.78 1.22 5.02
N ARG A 21 -6.24 0.26 5.72
CA ARG A 21 -7.05 -0.72 6.41
C ARG A 21 -7.78 -0.13 7.59
N SER A 22 -7.20 0.84 8.24
CA SER A 22 -7.81 1.43 9.39
C SER A 22 -8.81 2.50 9.04
N SER A 23 -8.85 2.91 7.80
CA SER A 23 -9.75 3.97 7.38
C SER A 23 -10.69 3.49 6.31
N PRO A 24 -11.65 2.70 6.62
CA PRO A 24 -12.55 2.17 5.60
C PRO A 24 -13.41 3.24 4.96
N ASN A 25 -13.54 4.37 5.56
CA ASN A 25 -14.31 5.45 5.02
C ASN A 25 -13.57 6.20 3.94
N ARG A 26 -12.27 6.03 3.85
CA ARG A 26 -11.49 6.71 2.85
C ARG A 26 -11.08 5.77 1.76
N SER A 27 -10.99 6.29 0.56
CA SER A 27 -10.59 5.42 -0.53
C SER A 27 -9.09 5.36 -0.59
N VAL A 28 -8.57 4.39 -1.25
CA VAL A 28 -7.14 4.21 -1.42
C VAL A 28 -6.59 5.45 -2.12
N ALA A 29 -7.28 5.93 -3.12
CA ALA A 29 -6.86 7.08 -3.87
C ALA A 29 -6.74 8.30 -2.98
N GLN A 30 -7.66 8.47 -2.07
CA GLN A 30 -7.63 9.57 -1.18
C GLN A 30 -6.44 9.49 -0.24
N ILE A 31 -6.18 8.35 0.32
CA ILE A 31 -5.06 8.15 1.20
C ILE A 31 -3.76 8.34 0.46
N ALA A 32 -3.68 7.87 -0.75
CA ALA A 32 -2.50 8.02 -1.57
C ALA A 32 -2.21 9.49 -1.77
N ARG A 33 -3.18 10.28 -1.99
CA ARG A 33 -3.03 11.69 -2.18
C ARG A 33 -2.51 12.33 -0.93
N GLU A 34 -3.03 11.95 0.18
CA GLU A 34 -2.60 12.48 1.46
C GLU A 34 -1.18 12.12 1.75
N LEU A 35 -0.75 10.96 1.39
CA LEU A 35 0.59 10.52 1.63
C LEU A 35 1.56 11.01 0.57
N GLY A 36 1.07 11.51 -0.52
CA GLY A 36 1.90 11.95 -1.60
C GLY A 36 2.43 10.85 -2.46
N VAL A 37 1.73 9.75 -2.56
CA VAL A 37 2.14 8.61 -3.40
C VAL A 37 1.13 8.44 -4.48
N SER A 38 1.44 7.70 -5.49
CA SER A 38 0.49 7.46 -6.55
C SER A 38 -0.50 6.42 -6.11
N ASP A 39 -1.73 6.47 -6.59
CA ASP A 39 -2.75 5.58 -6.33
C ASP A 39 -2.34 4.18 -6.72
N ASN A 40 -1.69 4.05 -7.82
CA ASN A 40 -1.23 2.77 -8.31
C ASN A 40 -0.25 2.14 -7.34
N SER A 41 0.66 2.89 -6.82
CA SER A 41 1.63 2.39 -5.87
C SER A 41 0.95 1.91 -4.62
N LEU A 42 0.07 2.70 -4.07
CA LEU A 42 -0.59 2.33 -2.83
C LEU A 42 -1.46 1.10 -3.04
N ARG A 43 -2.15 1.02 -4.10
CA ARG A 43 -2.96 -0.13 -4.43
C ARG A 43 -2.11 -1.37 -4.55
N SER A 44 -0.99 -1.27 -5.17
CA SER A 44 -0.06 -2.37 -5.32
C SER A 44 0.40 -2.84 -3.96
N TRP A 45 0.72 -1.94 -3.08
CA TRP A 45 1.21 -2.30 -1.75
C TRP A 45 0.12 -3.02 -0.97
N VAL A 46 -1.08 -2.55 -1.05
CA VAL A 46 -2.20 -3.16 -0.35
C VAL A 46 -2.45 -4.55 -0.91
N LYS A 47 -2.43 -4.69 -2.20
CA LYS A 47 -2.67 -5.95 -2.85
C LYS A 47 -1.60 -6.95 -2.45
N GLN A 48 -0.37 -6.54 -2.41
CA GLN A 48 0.72 -7.40 -2.07
C GLN A 48 0.55 -7.91 -0.65
N THR A 49 0.13 -7.08 0.25
CA THR A 49 -0.08 -7.46 1.63
C THR A 49 -1.21 -8.45 1.72
N GLU A 50 -2.23 -8.26 0.97
CA GLU A 50 -3.35 -9.15 0.97
C GLU A 50 -2.97 -10.51 0.42
N ILE A 51 -2.19 -10.54 -0.60
CA ILE A 51 -1.75 -11.79 -1.19
C ILE A 51 -0.91 -12.54 -0.19
N ASP A 52 -0.06 -11.89 0.51
CA ASP A 52 0.80 -12.50 1.50
C ASP A 52 -0.05 -13.09 2.61
N ALA A 53 -0.98 -12.34 3.10
CA ALA A 53 -1.82 -12.81 4.18
C ALA A 53 -2.67 -13.97 3.70
N GLY A 54 -3.16 -13.87 2.52
CA GLY A 54 -3.97 -14.93 1.95
C GLY A 54 -3.20 -16.21 1.79
N GLU A 55 -1.99 -16.11 1.38
CA GLU A 55 -1.16 -17.25 1.21
C GLU A 55 -0.94 -17.91 2.53
N ARG A 56 -0.67 -17.17 3.57
CA ARG A 56 -0.45 -17.71 4.84
C ARG A 56 -1.69 -18.37 5.34
N GLU A 57 -2.79 -17.78 5.19
CA GLU A 57 -4.01 -18.31 5.65
C GLU A 57 -4.43 -19.54 4.94
N LYS A 58 -4.14 -19.64 3.70
CA LYS A 58 -4.50 -20.73 2.91
C LYS A 58 -3.92 -21.97 3.41
N ASP A 59 -2.83 -21.95 3.96
CA ASP A 59 -2.19 -23.09 4.40
C ASP A 59 -2.60 -23.53 5.62
#